data_db1109e03de43e66789828a03e92b0f7
#
_entry.id   db1109e03de43e66789828a03e92b0f7
#
_cell.length_a   1.000
_cell.length_b   1.000
_cell.length_c   1.000
_cell.angle_alpha   90.00
_cell.angle_beta   90.00
_cell.angle_gamma   90.00
#
_symmetry.space_group_name_H-M   'P 1'
#
loop_
_entity.id
_entity.type
_entity.pdbx_description
1 polymer ?
#
loop_
_entity_poly.entity_id
_entity_poly.type
_entity_poly.pdbx_seq_one_letter_code
_entity_poly.pdbx_strand_id
1 'polypeptide(L)'
;KSINNADILCNNCNTKTKKQILIKNNFQLRTWKCLNCHEQWIHPLDEEAYLKYKNMKNKDYEVKLRMVGNSYTVSIPKEIINLQENIFEEMNTLIKMSLESPEKLSLFFSRKL
;
A
#
# COMPACT_ATOMS: atom_id res chain seq x y z
N LYS A 1 -11.72 -13.55 -11.55
CA LYS A 1 -10.66 -14.30 -10.90
C LYS A 1 -9.42 -13.45 -10.72
N SER A 2 -8.83 -13.54 -9.52
CA SER A 2 -7.67 -12.71 -9.18
C SER A 2 -6.40 -13.19 -9.89
N ILE A 3 -5.65 -12.26 -10.47
CA ILE A 3 -4.33 -12.52 -11.02
C ILE A 3 -3.34 -12.97 -9.94
N ASN A 4 -3.63 -12.71 -8.65
CA ASN A 4 -2.78 -13.13 -7.52
C ASN A 4 -2.57 -14.64 -7.45
N ASN A 5 -3.55 -15.41 -7.95
CA ASN A 5 -3.50 -16.87 -7.91
C ASN A 5 -3.04 -17.47 -9.24
N ALA A 6 -2.70 -16.63 -10.21
CA ALA A 6 -2.25 -17.12 -11.51
C ALA A 6 -0.83 -17.66 -11.42
N ASP A 7 -0.57 -18.74 -12.15
CA ASP A 7 0.77 -19.25 -12.37
C ASP A 7 1.33 -18.55 -13.61
N ILE A 8 2.55 -18.05 -13.51
CA ILE A 8 3.21 -17.34 -14.61
C ILE A 8 4.43 -18.12 -15.04
N LEU A 9 4.55 -18.33 -16.33
CA LEU A 9 5.73 -18.96 -16.91
C LEU A 9 6.74 -17.90 -17.32
N CYS A 10 8.02 -18.21 -17.12
CA CYS A 10 9.10 -17.32 -17.54
C CYS A 10 9.14 -17.23 -19.07
N ASN A 11 9.23 -16.02 -19.61
CA ASN A 11 9.30 -15.80 -21.05
C ASN A 11 10.59 -16.36 -21.66
N ASN A 12 11.68 -16.39 -20.90
CA ASN A 12 12.97 -16.87 -21.39
C ASN A 12 13.15 -18.36 -21.23
N CYS A 13 12.68 -18.92 -20.12
CA CYS A 13 12.93 -20.32 -19.75
C CYS A 13 11.72 -21.21 -19.95
N ASN A 14 10.54 -20.63 -20.11
CA ASN A 14 9.27 -21.33 -20.22
C ASN A 14 9.04 -22.27 -19.02
N THR A 15 9.62 -21.95 -17.86
CA THR A 15 9.45 -22.70 -16.61
C THR A 15 8.52 -21.93 -15.69
N LYS A 16 7.92 -22.66 -14.76
CA LYS A 16 7.01 -22.08 -13.77
C LYS A 16 7.78 -21.18 -12.81
N THR A 17 7.26 -19.98 -12.60
CA THR A 17 7.87 -19.02 -11.67
C THR A 17 7.35 -19.23 -10.26
N LYS A 18 8.11 -18.74 -9.27
CA LYS A 18 7.74 -18.83 -7.87
C LYS A 18 7.19 -17.48 -7.39
N LYS A 19 6.06 -17.52 -6.69
CA LYS A 19 5.46 -16.33 -6.08
C LYS A 19 6.26 -15.94 -4.85
N GLN A 20 6.57 -14.65 -4.74
CA GLN A 20 7.32 -14.10 -3.61
C GLN A 20 6.77 -12.73 -3.22
N ILE A 21 7.11 -12.29 -2.02
CA ILE A 21 6.81 -10.93 -1.55
C ILE A 21 8.13 -10.18 -1.47
N LEU A 22 8.21 -9.07 -2.18
CA LEU A 22 9.34 -8.15 -2.10
C LEU A 22 8.92 -6.98 -1.22
N ILE A 23 9.75 -6.63 -0.23
CA ILE A 23 9.49 -5.47 0.62
C ILE A 23 10.44 -4.35 0.21
N LYS A 24 9.88 -3.21 -0.16
CA LYS A 24 10.64 -2.05 -0.59
C LYS A 24 10.05 -0.80 0.07
N ASN A 25 10.86 -0.09 0.87
CA ASN A 25 10.42 1.10 1.62
C ASN A 25 9.17 0.82 2.47
N ASN A 26 9.14 -0.34 3.15
CA ASN A 26 8.01 -0.81 3.96
C ASN A 26 6.75 -1.12 3.15
N PHE A 27 6.86 -1.18 1.81
CA PHE A 27 5.76 -1.49 0.92
C PHE A 27 5.90 -2.91 0.41
N GLN A 28 4.86 -3.73 0.56
CA GLN A 28 4.86 -5.13 0.13
C GLN A 28 4.45 -5.23 -1.33
N LEU A 29 5.30 -5.86 -2.13
CA LEU A 29 5.07 -6.06 -3.56
C LEU A 29 4.99 -7.55 -3.84
N ARG A 30 3.90 -7.99 -4.47
CA ARG A 30 3.77 -9.37 -4.93
C ARG A 30 4.59 -9.52 -6.19
N THR A 31 5.38 -10.58 -6.26
CA THR A 31 6.28 -10.81 -7.40
C THR A 31 6.25 -12.26 -7.84
N TRP A 32 6.72 -12.49 -9.07
CA TRP A 32 7.00 -13.82 -9.60
C TRP A 32 8.46 -13.85 -10.00
N LYS A 33 9.18 -14.87 -9.59
CA LYS A 33 10.59 -15.01 -9.90
C LYS A 33 10.87 -16.35 -10.57
N CYS A 34 11.62 -16.33 -11.67
CA CYS A 34 12.12 -17.53 -12.30
C CYS A 34 13.35 -18.02 -11.53
N LEU A 35 13.30 -19.26 -11.05
CA LEU A 35 14.41 -19.83 -10.30
C LEU A 35 15.56 -20.24 -11.19
N ASN A 36 15.34 -20.30 -12.52
CA ASN A 36 16.36 -20.69 -13.48
C ASN A 36 17.20 -19.50 -13.96
N CYS A 37 16.55 -18.45 -14.48
CA CYS A 37 17.26 -17.28 -15.01
C CYS A 37 17.20 -16.07 -14.08
N HIS A 38 16.52 -16.18 -12.94
CA HIS A 38 16.35 -15.11 -11.94
C HIS A 38 15.59 -13.88 -12.41
N GLU A 39 14.89 -13.97 -13.54
CA GLU A 39 14.02 -12.90 -13.98
C GLU A 39 12.86 -12.73 -13.00
N GLN A 40 12.46 -11.48 -12.75
CA GLN A 40 11.46 -11.18 -11.74
C GLN A 40 10.45 -10.17 -12.29
N TRP A 41 9.18 -10.40 -11.98
CA TRP A 41 8.08 -9.51 -12.39
C TRP A 41 7.30 -9.08 -11.17
N ILE A 42 6.95 -7.80 -11.13
CA ILE A 42 6.15 -7.23 -10.05
C ILE A 42 4.68 -7.23 -10.50
N HIS A 43 3.79 -7.57 -9.58
CA HIS A 43 2.35 -7.52 -9.84
C HIS A 43 1.96 -6.11 -10.27
N PRO A 44 1.28 -5.94 -11.42
CA PRO A 44 1.00 -4.60 -11.96
C PRO A 44 0.24 -3.68 -11.02
N LEU A 45 -0.72 -4.20 -10.25
CA LEU A 45 -1.48 -3.39 -9.30
C LEU A 45 -0.60 -2.91 -8.14
N ASP A 46 0.33 -3.74 -7.69
CA ASP A 46 1.25 -3.38 -6.61
C ASP A 46 2.28 -2.37 -7.08
N GLU A 47 2.76 -2.52 -8.32
CA GLU A 47 3.69 -1.56 -8.91
C GLU A 47 3.05 -0.19 -9.04
N GLU A 48 1.80 -0.13 -9.52
CA GLU A 48 1.06 1.12 -9.64
C GLU A 48 0.86 1.78 -8.28
N ALA A 49 0.43 1.01 -7.28
CA ALA A 49 0.23 1.52 -5.92
C ALA A 49 1.55 2.00 -5.32
N TYR A 50 2.64 1.29 -5.55
CA TYR A 50 3.96 1.67 -5.07
C TYR A 50 4.41 3.02 -5.66
N LEU A 51 4.18 3.22 -6.96
CA LEU A 51 4.54 4.48 -7.61
C LEU A 51 3.74 5.65 -7.04
N LYS A 52 2.45 5.46 -6.77
CA LYS A 52 1.62 6.46 -6.10
C LYS A 52 2.16 6.79 -4.71
N TYR A 53 2.46 5.75 -3.92
CA TYR A 53 3.03 5.91 -2.60
C TYR A 53 4.35 6.69 -2.64
N LYS A 54 5.23 6.33 -3.58
CA LYS A 54 6.53 6.96 -3.73
C LYS A 54 6.41 8.45 -4.04
N ASN A 55 5.40 8.83 -4.83
CA ASN A 55 5.15 10.25 -5.14
C ASN A 55 4.56 11.01 -3.96
N MET A 56 3.88 10.33 -3.05
CA MET A 56 3.16 10.96 -1.94
C MET A 56 3.96 10.97 -0.63
N LYS A 57 4.94 10.09 -0.48
CA LYS A 57 5.53 9.79 0.83
C LYS A 57 6.25 10.97 1.49
N ASN A 58 6.76 11.92 0.73
CA ASN A 58 7.43 13.11 1.27
C ASN A 58 6.60 14.38 1.10
N LYS A 59 5.32 14.22 0.79
CA LYS A 59 4.42 15.34 0.55
C LYS A 59 3.74 15.73 1.86
N ASP A 60 3.75 17.01 2.17
CA ASP A 60 3.04 17.55 3.32
C ASP A 60 1.65 18.01 2.90
N TYR A 61 0.68 17.76 3.75
CA TYR A 61 -0.70 18.18 3.52
C TYR A 61 -1.12 19.12 4.61
N GLU A 62 -1.62 20.30 4.24
CA GLU A 62 -2.21 21.22 5.19
C GLU A 62 -3.70 21.01 5.22
N VAL A 63 -4.23 20.75 6.41
CA VAL A 63 -5.66 20.54 6.61
C VAL A 63 -6.12 21.38 7.79
N LYS A 64 -7.39 21.76 7.76
CA LYS A 64 -7.97 22.57 8.85
C LYS A 64 -8.37 21.67 10.00
N LEU A 65 -8.05 22.12 11.20
CA LEU A 65 -8.55 21.54 12.43
C LEU A 65 -9.91 22.18 12.71
N ARG A 66 -10.95 21.38 12.80
CA ARG A 66 -12.33 21.85 12.99
C ARG A 66 -12.92 21.27 14.25
N MET A 67 -13.67 22.10 14.99
CA MET A 67 -14.43 21.63 16.15
C MET A 67 -15.78 21.09 15.71
N VAL A 68 -16.12 19.89 16.16
CA VAL A 68 -17.41 19.26 15.91
C VAL A 68 -17.93 18.73 17.25
N GLY A 69 -18.96 19.36 17.80
CA GLY A 69 -19.41 19.03 19.15
C GLY A 69 -18.30 19.28 20.18
N ASN A 70 -17.96 18.26 20.94
CA ASN A 70 -16.89 18.32 21.91
C ASN A 70 -15.57 17.76 21.40
N SER A 71 -15.50 17.49 20.09
CA SER A 71 -14.31 16.88 19.49
C SER A 71 -13.76 17.76 18.40
N TYR A 72 -12.52 17.47 17.99
CA TYR A 72 -11.91 18.12 16.84
C TYR A 72 -11.74 17.11 15.71
N THR A 73 -11.84 17.58 14.49
CA THR A 73 -11.70 16.73 13.30
C THR A 73 -10.75 17.36 12.30
N VAL A 74 -10.11 16.51 11.52
CA VAL A 74 -9.35 16.91 10.33
C VAL A 74 -9.81 16.06 9.16
N SER A 75 -9.81 16.64 7.96
CA SER A 75 -10.15 15.90 6.75
C SER A 75 -8.89 15.26 6.19
N ILE A 76 -8.90 13.95 6.06
CA ILE A 76 -7.79 13.23 5.45
C ILE A 76 -7.90 13.42 3.92
N PRO A 77 -6.83 13.87 3.25
CA PRO A 77 -6.86 14.03 1.80
C PRO A 77 -7.28 12.76 1.08
N LYS A 78 -8.14 12.92 0.09
CA LYS A 78 -8.71 11.79 -0.64
C LYS A 78 -7.65 10.91 -1.29
N GLU A 79 -6.55 11.48 -1.76
CA GLU A 79 -5.51 10.70 -2.41
C GLU A 79 -4.83 9.72 -1.46
N ILE A 80 -4.74 10.07 -0.15
CA ILE A 80 -4.21 9.15 0.86
C ILE A 80 -5.15 7.96 1.02
N ILE A 81 -6.45 8.23 1.10
CA ILE A 81 -7.46 7.17 1.22
C ILE A 81 -7.49 6.29 -0.03
N ASN A 82 -7.40 6.91 -1.20
CA ASN A 82 -7.36 6.15 -2.45
C ASN A 82 -6.17 5.21 -2.51
N LEU A 83 -5.02 5.64 -1.99
CA LEU A 83 -3.85 4.77 -1.90
C LEU A 83 -4.11 3.58 -0.98
N GLN A 84 -4.74 3.80 0.18
CA GLN A 84 -5.08 2.72 1.09
C GLN A 84 -6.02 1.71 0.43
N GLU A 85 -7.01 2.19 -0.33
CA GLU A 85 -7.94 1.33 -1.05
C GLU A 85 -7.24 0.51 -2.14
N ASN A 86 -6.17 1.04 -2.74
CA ASN A 86 -5.37 0.30 -3.72
C ASN A 86 -4.51 -0.78 -3.05
N ILE A 87 -4.07 -0.55 -1.81
CA ILE A 87 -3.24 -1.48 -1.05
C ILE A 87 -4.09 -2.59 -0.43
N PHE A 88 -5.25 -2.23 0.12
CA PHE A 88 -6.16 -3.17 0.79
C PHE A 88 -7.42 -3.34 -0.05
N GLU A 89 -7.91 -4.57 -0.18
CA GLU A 89 -9.18 -4.83 -0.84
C GLU A 89 -10.32 -4.14 -0.09
N GLU A 90 -10.30 -4.26 1.22
CA GLU A 90 -11.21 -3.56 2.11
C GLU A 90 -10.41 -2.91 3.22
N MET A 91 -10.56 -1.61 3.36
CA MET A 91 -9.92 -0.86 4.43
C MET A 91 -10.80 -0.91 5.68
N ASN A 92 -10.18 -1.09 6.83
CA ASN A 92 -10.87 -1.01 8.11
C ASN A 92 -11.31 0.44 8.35
N THR A 93 -12.55 0.63 8.80
CA THR A 93 -13.04 1.96 9.16
C THR A 93 -12.54 2.43 10.52
N LEU A 94 -12.01 1.50 11.33
CA LEU A 94 -11.39 1.83 12.60
C LEU A 94 -9.90 1.99 12.39
N ILE A 95 -9.37 3.14 12.76
CA ILE A 95 -7.95 3.43 12.65
C ILE A 95 -7.37 3.68 14.04
N LYS A 96 -6.07 3.49 14.16
CA LYS A 96 -5.36 3.76 15.41
C LYS A 96 -4.69 5.12 15.35
N MET A 97 -4.74 5.85 16.44
CA MET A 97 -4.03 7.10 16.60
C MET A 97 -3.03 6.97 17.73
N SER A 98 -1.86 7.58 17.53
CA SER A 98 -0.81 7.60 18.54
C SER A 98 -0.15 8.97 18.57
N LEU A 99 -0.06 9.57 19.74
CA LEU A 99 0.67 10.82 19.91
C LEU A 99 2.14 10.47 20.12
N GLU A 100 2.95 10.61 19.08
CA GLU A 100 4.36 10.22 19.10
C GLU A 100 5.25 11.23 19.79
N SER A 101 4.89 12.50 19.72
CA SER A 101 5.59 13.60 20.36
C SER A 101 4.58 14.71 20.60
N PRO A 102 4.91 15.77 21.37
CA PRO A 102 3.94 16.83 21.64
C PRO A 102 3.27 17.44 20.43
N GLU A 103 3.95 17.41 19.27
CA GLU A 103 3.43 18.03 18.06
C GLU A 103 3.13 17.03 16.94
N LYS A 104 3.30 15.72 17.19
CA LYS A 104 3.18 14.72 16.13
C LYS A 104 2.16 13.66 16.48
N LEU A 105 1.09 13.61 15.69
CA LEU A 105 0.06 12.61 15.79
C LEU A 105 0.17 11.66 14.59
N SER A 106 0.24 10.38 14.85
CA SER A 106 0.30 9.36 13.80
C SER A 106 -1.02 8.61 13.70
N LEU A 107 -1.41 8.32 12.47
CA LEU A 107 -2.60 7.54 12.14
C LEU A 107 -2.18 6.26 11.43
N PHE A 108 -2.75 5.14 11.83
CA PHE A 108 -2.44 3.84 11.26
C PHE A 108 -3.69 3.26 10.61
N PHE A 109 -3.59 2.97 9.32
CA PHE A 109 -4.64 2.31 8.57
C PHE A 109 -4.41 0.81 8.60
N SER A 110 -5.48 0.04 8.50
CA SER A 110 -5.36 -1.39 8.50
C SER A 110 -6.38 -2.01 7.54
N ARG A 111 -6.08 -3.22 7.12
CA ARG A 111 -6.96 -4.03 6.31
C ARG A 111 -8.14 -4.51 7.15
N LYS A 112 -9.32 -4.50 6.56
CA LYS A 112 -10.49 -5.09 7.20
C LYS A 112 -10.35 -6.62 7.20
N LEU A 113 -10.52 -7.20 8.38
CA LEU A 113 -10.42 -8.65 8.56
C LEU A 113 -11.79 -9.32 8.39
#